data_3a1d9dbfadc1f25613c4fe69f86ab0fb
#
_entry.id   3a1d9dbfadc1f25613c4fe69f86ab0fb
#
_cell.length_a   1.000
_cell.length_b   1.000
_cell.length_c   1.000
_cell.angle_alpha   90.00
_cell.angle_beta   90.00
_cell.angle_gamma   90.00
#
_symmetry.space_group_name_H-M   'P 1'
#
loop_
_entity.id
_entity.type
_entity.pdbx_description
1 polymer ?
#
loop_
_entity_poly.entity_id
_entity_poly.type
_entity_poly.pdbx_seq_one_letter_code
_entity_poly.pdbx_strand_id
1 'polypeptide(L)'
;FCEAYEIALEDSANAILVAGKARPDERQPFALCLVLATYRLDVNGMVRQRLGSRKASFASAEETAELTGMQIGGVTPFGLPTSVPIWVDGAVLARDRVVVGGGSRDRKILLPPGGLLRLPGSEAVEDLARPAPPPEN
;
A
#
# COMPACT_ATOMS: atom_id res chain seq x y z
N PHE A 1 -17.10 -7.93 -0.12
CA PHE A 1 -16.89 -7.04 1.06
C PHE A 1 -17.62 -5.70 0.90
N CYS A 2 -17.38 -5.01 -0.20
CA CYS A 2 -17.97 -3.68 -0.40
C CYS A 2 -19.51 -3.72 -0.38
N GLU A 3 -20.10 -4.73 -0.99
CA GLU A 3 -21.55 -4.90 -1.00
C GLU A 3 -22.12 -5.08 0.41
N ALA A 4 -21.46 -5.90 1.23
CA ALA A 4 -21.93 -6.21 2.58
C ALA A 4 -21.95 -4.98 3.49
N TYR A 5 -21.08 -4.01 3.24
CA TYR A 5 -20.96 -2.80 4.06
C TYR A 5 -21.38 -1.55 3.32
N GLU A 6 -21.98 -1.69 2.14
CA GLU A 6 -22.42 -0.56 1.30
C GLU A 6 -21.29 0.43 1.00
N ILE A 7 -20.07 -0.10 0.86
CA ILE A 7 -18.90 0.71 0.57
C ILE A 7 -18.53 0.55 -0.90
N ALA A 8 -18.38 1.67 -1.60
CA ALA A 8 -17.99 1.64 -3.00
C ALA A 8 -16.56 1.11 -3.16
N LEU A 9 -16.32 0.36 -4.22
CA LEU A 9 -14.98 -0.14 -4.54
C LEU A 9 -13.97 1.00 -4.65
N GLU A 10 -14.41 2.16 -5.12
CA GLU A 10 -13.58 3.35 -5.26
C GLU A 10 -13.02 3.87 -3.93
N ASP A 11 -13.63 3.50 -2.81
CA ASP A 11 -13.17 3.89 -1.48
C ASP A 11 -12.26 2.84 -0.83
N SER A 12 -12.07 1.71 -1.49
CA SER A 12 -11.19 0.65 -0.96
C SER A 12 -9.75 0.92 -1.36
N ALA A 13 -8.85 0.88 -0.39
CA ALA A 13 -7.42 1.06 -0.62
C ALA A 13 -6.67 -0.23 -0.26
N ASN A 14 -5.79 -0.64 -1.15
CA ASN A 14 -4.93 -1.81 -0.93
C ASN A 14 -3.63 -1.39 -0.28
N ALA A 15 -3.18 -2.17 0.68
CA ALA A 15 -1.86 -2.03 1.29
C ALA A 15 -0.93 -3.05 0.63
N ILE A 16 0.04 -2.54 -0.12
CA ILE A 16 0.93 -3.37 -0.93
C ILE A 16 2.37 -3.14 -0.47
N LEU A 17 3.00 -4.20 0.02
CA LEU A 17 4.42 -4.13 0.38
C LEU A 17 5.26 -4.29 -0.88
N VAL A 18 6.17 -3.36 -1.10
CA VAL A 18 7.10 -3.39 -2.23
C VAL A 18 8.52 -3.51 -1.73
N ALA A 19 9.37 -4.12 -2.54
CA ALA A 19 10.75 -4.38 -2.19
C ALA A 19 11.67 -3.92 -3.31
N GLY A 20 12.77 -3.30 -2.95
CA GLY A 20 13.85 -3.01 -3.86
C GLY A 20 14.92 -4.10 -3.79
N LYS A 21 15.97 -3.94 -4.57
CA LYS A 21 17.10 -4.86 -4.54
C LYS A 21 18.09 -4.42 -3.46
N ALA A 22 18.53 -5.35 -2.64
CA ALA A 22 19.54 -5.06 -1.64
C ALA A 22 20.86 -4.64 -2.32
N ARG A 23 21.51 -3.62 -1.78
CA ARG A 23 22.85 -3.23 -2.17
C ARG A 23 23.87 -3.97 -1.30
N PRO A 24 25.11 -4.13 -1.76
CA PRO A 24 26.15 -4.66 -0.88
C PRO A 24 26.22 -3.82 0.40
N ASP A 25 26.29 -4.50 1.54
CA ASP A 25 26.41 -3.89 2.87
C ASP A 25 25.19 -3.06 3.33
N GLU A 26 24.08 -3.10 2.57
CA GLU A 26 22.83 -2.42 2.95
C GLU A 26 21.69 -3.41 3.04
N ARG A 27 20.72 -3.10 3.91
CA ARG A 27 19.51 -3.88 4.00
C ARG A 27 18.65 -3.67 2.77
N GLN A 28 17.90 -4.69 2.38
CA GLN A 28 16.94 -4.57 1.30
C GLN A 28 15.89 -3.51 1.66
N PRO A 29 15.65 -2.52 0.78
CA PRO A 29 14.65 -1.50 1.07
C PRO A 29 13.23 -2.04 0.84
N PHE A 30 12.31 -1.63 1.71
CA PHE A 30 10.90 -1.96 1.63
C PHE A 30 10.07 -0.70 1.86
N ALA A 31 8.87 -0.69 1.34
CA ALA A 31 7.87 0.34 1.63
C ALA A 31 6.48 -0.26 1.54
N LEU A 32 5.56 0.25 2.33
CA LEU A 32 4.14 -0.11 2.21
C LEU A 32 3.45 0.98 1.42
N CYS A 33 2.81 0.61 0.32
CA CYS A 33 2.10 1.53 -0.55
C CYS A 33 0.60 1.37 -0.36
N LEU A 34 -0.10 2.48 -0.11
CA LEU A 34 -1.56 2.50 -0.01
C LEU A 34 -2.10 3.14 -1.27
N VAL A 35 -2.80 2.34 -2.06
CA VAL A 35 -3.34 2.75 -3.35
C VAL A 35 -4.79 2.29 -3.48
N LEU A 36 -5.61 3.06 -4.20
CA LEU A 36 -7.00 2.68 -4.41
C LEU A 36 -7.09 1.35 -5.19
N ALA A 37 -8.08 0.55 -4.85
CA ALA A 37 -8.28 -0.74 -5.50
C ALA A 37 -8.54 -0.60 -7.01
N THR A 38 -9.05 0.55 -7.45
CA THR A 38 -9.30 0.84 -8.86
C THR A 38 -8.07 1.41 -9.58
N TYR A 39 -6.95 1.53 -8.85
CA TYR A 39 -5.70 2.09 -9.40
C TYR A 39 -4.64 1.00 -9.50
N ARG A 40 -3.63 1.28 -10.30
CA ARG A 40 -2.46 0.39 -10.47
C ARG A 40 -1.21 1.09 -9.98
N LEU A 41 -0.48 0.44 -9.08
CA LEU A 41 0.77 0.95 -8.52
C LEU A 41 1.86 1.01 -9.59
N ASP A 42 2.58 2.12 -9.65
CA ASP A 42 3.70 2.31 -10.59
C ASP A 42 4.99 1.77 -9.98
N VAL A 43 5.17 0.46 -10.06
CA VAL A 43 6.30 -0.24 -9.41
C VAL A 43 7.62 0.10 -10.08
N ASN A 44 7.68 0.04 -11.41
CA ASN A 44 8.93 0.23 -12.15
C ASN A 44 9.34 1.70 -12.33
N GLY A 45 8.43 2.62 -12.09
CA GLY A 45 8.72 4.06 -12.15
C GLY A 45 8.85 4.66 -10.77
N MET A 46 7.74 5.15 -10.23
CA MET A 46 7.73 5.91 -8.98
C MET A 46 8.28 5.11 -7.79
N VAL A 47 7.84 3.87 -7.61
CA VAL A 47 8.28 3.04 -6.48
C VAL A 47 9.78 2.79 -6.56
N ARG A 48 10.25 2.36 -7.70
CA ARG A 48 11.68 2.07 -7.90
C ARG A 48 12.55 3.30 -7.61
N GLN A 49 12.14 4.45 -8.11
CA GLN A 49 12.88 5.70 -7.90
C GLN A 49 12.90 6.10 -6.42
N ARG A 50 11.77 6.00 -5.74
CA ARG A 50 11.68 6.37 -4.34
C ARG A 50 12.45 5.41 -3.43
N LEU A 51 12.52 4.12 -3.79
CA LEU A 51 13.37 3.17 -3.07
C LEU A 51 14.86 3.36 -3.34
N GLY A 52 15.20 4.14 -4.37
CA GLY A 52 16.58 4.31 -4.77
C GLY A 52 17.23 3.01 -5.24
N SER A 53 16.44 2.14 -5.86
CA SER A 53 16.86 0.79 -6.23
C SER A 53 16.91 0.62 -7.74
N ARG A 54 17.72 -0.30 -8.20
CA ARG A 54 17.82 -0.64 -9.63
C ARG A 54 16.62 -1.44 -10.09
N LYS A 55 15.96 -2.16 -9.18
CA LYS A 55 14.76 -2.95 -9.45
C LYS A 55 13.81 -2.81 -8.29
N ALA A 56 12.52 -2.88 -8.57
CA ALA A 56 11.49 -2.92 -7.58
C ALA A 56 10.43 -3.94 -7.98
N SER A 57 9.85 -4.59 -6.99
CA SER A 57 8.82 -5.60 -7.20
C SER A 57 7.88 -5.63 -6.01
N PHE A 58 6.76 -6.32 -6.17
CA PHE A 58 5.93 -6.65 -5.02
C PHE A 58 6.71 -7.59 -4.11
N ALA A 59 6.62 -7.38 -2.81
CA ALA A 59 7.22 -8.31 -1.86
C ALA A 59 6.52 -9.67 -1.96
N SER A 60 7.27 -10.73 -1.76
CA SER A 60 6.70 -12.08 -1.76
C SER A 60 5.82 -12.28 -0.52
N ALA A 61 5.02 -13.36 -0.53
CA ALA A 61 4.23 -13.72 0.63
C ALA A 61 5.12 -13.97 1.85
N GLU A 62 6.28 -14.58 1.66
CA GLU A 62 7.23 -14.83 2.74
C GLU A 62 7.82 -13.52 3.29
N GLU A 63 8.25 -12.63 2.41
CA GLU A 63 8.78 -11.32 2.82
C GLU A 63 7.72 -10.50 3.57
N THR A 64 6.50 -10.54 3.07
CA THR A 64 5.38 -9.84 3.70
C THR A 64 5.14 -10.38 5.11
N ALA A 65 5.07 -11.70 5.26
CA ALA A 65 4.85 -12.32 6.56
C ALA A 65 6.01 -12.06 7.54
N GLU A 66 7.24 -12.14 7.07
CA GLU A 66 8.41 -11.91 7.91
C GLU A 66 8.50 -10.47 8.40
N LEU A 67 8.23 -9.51 7.51
CA LEU A 67 8.38 -8.10 7.84
C LEU A 67 7.18 -7.54 8.61
N THR A 68 5.97 -7.94 8.28
CA THR A 68 4.74 -7.37 8.85
C THR A 68 4.03 -8.30 9.82
N GLY A 69 4.30 -9.59 9.78
CA GLY A 69 3.55 -10.59 10.53
C GLY A 69 2.16 -10.85 9.97
N MET A 70 1.86 -10.33 8.79
CA MET A 70 0.52 -10.38 8.18
C MET A 70 0.56 -11.11 6.85
N GLN A 71 -0.60 -11.63 6.42
CA GLN A 71 -0.74 -12.31 5.14
C GLN A 71 -1.17 -11.33 4.06
N ILE A 72 -0.73 -11.57 2.82
CA ILE A 72 -1.20 -10.82 1.66
C ILE A 72 -2.73 -10.89 1.62
N GLY A 73 -3.36 -9.75 1.40
CA GLY A 73 -4.82 -9.62 1.44
C GLY A 73 -5.35 -9.16 2.79
N GLY A 74 -4.53 -9.27 3.84
CA GLY A 74 -4.89 -8.80 5.18
C GLY A 74 -3.93 -7.75 5.73
N VAL A 75 -3.00 -7.25 4.91
CA VAL A 75 -2.01 -6.28 5.37
C VAL A 75 -2.67 -4.96 5.73
N THR A 76 -2.31 -4.44 6.89
CA THR A 76 -2.78 -3.15 7.37
C THR A 76 -1.58 -2.20 7.53
N PRO A 77 -1.79 -0.87 7.36
CA PRO A 77 -0.73 0.08 7.66
C PRO A 77 -0.51 0.30 9.16
N PHE A 78 -1.42 -0.22 10.00
CA PHE A 78 -1.35 -0.04 11.45
C PHE A 78 -0.46 -1.10 12.09
N GLY A 79 0.38 -0.69 13.03
CA GLY A 79 1.21 -1.62 13.77
C GLY A 79 2.44 -2.14 13.04
N LEU A 80 2.85 -1.50 11.96
CA LEU A 80 4.06 -1.87 11.25
C LEU A 80 5.31 -1.46 12.01
N PRO A 81 6.46 -2.15 11.78
CA PRO A 81 7.74 -1.65 12.26
C PRO A 81 7.97 -0.21 11.77
N THR A 82 8.49 0.63 12.66
CA THR A 82 8.72 2.04 12.32
C THR A 82 9.77 2.24 11.23
N SER A 83 10.55 1.21 10.94
CA SER A 83 11.55 1.25 9.86
C SER A 83 10.96 1.11 8.47
N VAL A 84 9.67 0.74 8.35
CA VAL A 84 9.01 0.58 7.06
C VAL A 84 8.27 1.87 6.71
N PRO A 85 8.70 2.62 5.69
CA PRO A 85 7.96 3.81 5.27
C PRO A 85 6.60 3.43 4.69
N ILE A 86 5.63 4.32 4.86
CA ILE A 86 4.27 4.15 4.36
C ILE A 86 4.01 5.27 3.35
N TRP A 87 3.78 4.92 2.11
CA TRP A 87 3.51 5.88 1.04
C TRP A 87 2.04 5.82 0.67
N VAL A 88 1.34 6.94 0.83
CA VAL A 88 -0.09 7.05 0.55
C VAL A 88 -0.29 7.81 -0.76
N ASP A 89 -0.85 7.14 -1.77
CA ASP A 89 -1.10 7.78 -3.05
C ASP A 89 -2.06 8.96 -2.91
N GLY A 90 -1.81 10.03 -3.66
CA GLY A 90 -2.64 11.22 -3.62
C GLY A 90 -4.12 10.95 -3.91
N ALA A 91 -4.42 9.96 -4.76
CA ALA A 91 -5.80 9.59 -5.05
C ALA A 91 -6.53 9.02 -3.83
N VAL A 92 -5.80 8.31 -2.95
CA VAL A 92 -6.37 7.83 -1.68
C VAL A 92 -6.77 9.02 -0.80
N LEU A 93 -5.90 10.01 -0.73
CA LEU A 93 -6.14 11.19 0.11
C LEU A 93 -7.26 12.08 -0.43
N ALA A 94 -7.61 11.95 -1.69
CA ALA A 94 -8.68 12.72 -2.32
C ALA A 94 -10.08 12.14 -2.05
N ARG A 95 -10.17 10.94 -1.44
CA ARG A 95 -11.47 10.35 -1.11
C ARG A 95 -12.01 10.95 0.20
N ASP A 96 -13.33 10.93 0.35
CA ASP A 96 -13.96 11.37 1.60
C ASP A 96 -13.71 10.38 2.74
N ARG A 97 -13.63 9.10 2.37
CA ARG A 97 -13.37 8.01 3.31
C ARG A 97 -12.68 6.88 2.57
N VAL A 98 -11.93 6.07 3.28
CA VAL A 98 -11.27 4.89 2.69
C VAL A 98 -11.39 3.70 3.61
N VAL A 99 -11.37 2.52 3.00
CA VAL A 99 -11.36 1.24 3.70
C VAL A 99 -10.01 0.59 3.46
N VAL A 100 -9.33 0.24 4.53
CA VAL A 100 -8.03 -0.43 4.46
C VAL A 100 -8.08 -1.76 5.20
N GLY A 101 -7.12 -2.63 4.94
CA GLY A 101 -7.01 -3.89 5.65
C GLY A 101 -6.84 -3.71 7.14
N GLY A 102 -7.37 -4.62 7.94
CA GLY A 102 -7.34 -4.57 9.40
C GLY A 102 -6.41 -5.57 10.07
N GLY A 103 -5.47 -6.16 9.32
CA GLY A 103 -4.52 -7.11 9.86
C GLY A 103 -4.85 -8.57 9.57
N SER A 104 -6.07 -8.85 9.13
CA SER A 104 -6.48 -10.17 8.67
C SER A 104 -7.41 -9.98 7.48
N ARG A 105 -7.61 -11.06 6.70
CA ARG A 105 -8.40 -10.98 5.48
C ARG A 105 -9.86 -10.60 5.70
N ASP A 106 -10.39 -10.91 6.87
CA ASP A 106 -11.79 -10.68 7.21
C ASP A 106 -12.03 -9.41 8.03
N ARG A 107 -10.96 -8.62 8.29
CA ARG A 107 -11.07 -7.37 9.02
C ARG A 107 -10.73 -6.20 8.12
N LYS A 108 -11.57 -5.16 8.18
CA LYS A 108 -11.37 -3.93 7.43
C LYS A 108 -11.60 -2.73 8.35
N ILE A 109 -10.92 -1.65 8.05
CA ILE A 109 -11.01 -0.42 8.83
C ILE A 109 -11.45 0.69 7.90
N LEU A 110 -12.53 1.38 8.29
CA LEU A 110 -13.04 2.55 7.59
C LEU A 110 -12.56 3.79 8.33
N LEU A 111 -11.94 4.73 7.61
CA LEU A 111 -11.43 5.95 8.24
C LEU A 111 -11.36 7.10 7.24
N PRO A 112 -11.29 8.36 7.73
CA PRO A 112 -10.92 9.48 6.87
C PRO A 112 -9.48 9.29 6.38
N PRO A 113 -9.19 9.56 5.10
CA PRO A 113 -7.85 9.30 4.56
C PRO A 113 -6.73 10.09 5.24
N GLY A 114 -7.02 11.28 5.75
CA GLY A 114 -6.03 12.06 6.49
C GLY A 114 -5.48 11.36 7.72
N GLY A 115 -6.23 10.40 8.29
CA GLY A 115 -5.76 9.61 9.41
C GLY A 115 -4.55 8.75 9.08
N LEU A 116 -4.39 8.38 7.80
CA LEU A 116 -3.24 7.59 7.36
C LEU A 116 -1.93 8.35 7.47
N LEU A 117 -1.98 9.68 7.37
CA LEU A 117 -0.79 10.53 7.46
C LEU A 117 -0.32 10.73 8.91
N ARG A 118 -1.08 10.26 9.89
CA ARG A 118 -0.68 10.29 11.29
C ARG A 118 0.18 9.10 11.69
N LEU A 119 0.27 8.10 10.81
CA LEU A 119 1.09 6.92 11.08
C LEU A 119 2.58 7.26 10.98
N PRO A 120 3.42 6.70 11.87
CA PRO A 120 4.87 6.94 11.80
C PRO A 120 5.43 6.52 10.45
N GLY A 121 6.24 7.38 9.85
CA GLY A 121 6.86 7.10 8.56
C GLY A 121 5.93 7.22 7.36
N SER A 122 4.69 7.73 7.55
CA SER A 122 3.76 7.92 6.45
C SER A 122 4.04 9.22 5.71
N GLU A 123 3.75 9.21 4.42
CA GLU A 123 4.02 10.33 3.54
C GLU A 123 3.05 10.29 2.36
N ALA A 124 2.54 11.46 1.96
CA ALA A 124 1.72 11.60 0.78
C ALA A 124 2.62 11.57 -0.46
N VAL A 125 2.28 10.76 -1.45
CA VAL A 125 3.06 10.64 -2.68
C VAL A 125 2.12 10.81 -3.87
N GLU A 126 2.31 11.88 -4.63
CA GLU A 126 1.53 12.10 -5.84
C GLU A 126 1.96 11.12 -6.95
N ASP A 127 0.99 10.64 -7.71
CA ASP A 127 1.23 9.75 -8.85
C ASP A 127 1.94 8.44 -8.50
N LEU A 128 1.77 7.97 -7.27
CA LEU A 128 2.29 6.67 -6.88
C LEU A 128 1.57 5.56 -7.63
N ALA A 129 0.29 5.77 -7.94
CA ALA A 129 -0.53 4.85 -8.72
C ALA A 129 -1.32 5.64 -9.76
N ARG A 130 -1.79 4.94 -10.77
CA ARG A 130 -2.59 5.51 -11.86
C ARG A 130 -3.88 4.72 -12.01
N PRO A 131 -4.96 5.35 -12.54
CA PRO A 131 -6.18 4.61 -12.79
C PRO A 131 -5.90 3.37 -13.63
N ALA A 132 -6.41 2.23 -13.18
CA ALA A 132 -6.28 1.00 -13.95
C ALA A 132 -7.16 1.10 -15.20
N PRO A 133 -6.72 0.55 -16.35
CA PRO A 133 -7.58 0.55 -17.54
C PRO A 133 -8.82 -0.29 -17.26
N PRO A 134 -9.97 0.06 -17.89
CA PRO A 134 -11.17 -0.75 -17.74
C PRO A 134 -10.92 -2.18 -18.24
N PRO A 135 -11.59 -3.17 -17.66
CA PRO A 135 -11.42 -4.54 -18.14
C PRO A 135 -11.84 -4.67 -19.60
N GLU A 136 -11.07 -5.44 -20.35
CA GLU A 136 -11.43 -5.74 -21.74
C GLU A 136 -12.59 -6.74 -21.75
N ASN A 137 -13.53 -6.48 -22.63
CA ASN A 137 -14.68 -7.35 -22.83
C ASN A 137 -14.40 -8.41 -23.89
#